data_a684c188bfb6ce4b0a22267682eae140
#
_entry.id   a684c188bfb6ce4b0a22267682eae140
#
_cell.length_a   1.000
_cell.length_b   1.000
_cell.length_c   1.000
_cell.angle_alpha   90.00
_cell.angle_beta   90.00
_cell.angle_gamma   90.00
#
_symmetry.space_group_name_H-M   'P 1'
#
loop_
_entity.id
_entity.type
_entity.pdbx_description
1 polymer ?
#
loop_
_entity_poly.entity_id
_entity_poly.type
_entity_poly.pdbx_seq_one_letter_code
_entity_poly.pdbx_strand_id
1 'polypeptide(L)'
;MAKVTYVLAQGENSAGESQVNFRVYVSRELRVRVPSGIWVDRKRWGKKNDINIPNTPGEERDALLAKRAKLKELVDVIETSVEAADDKSIVTREWLEKLIRRTLRPKTTTVEDKKIGFFPLTDEYLATHKLSESRVKHFNVLVRTLKRYELYRKLSNRRFVLDVHTVSPTTLDDFGVFLMKEPDIFDEHPELYDEVPYARPKVRKNLPVKRGPYLNAAGETVIPGRPKERGMNYVSDMLIRLRSFYVWLNDNGHTSNDPFKQYKIAEIVYGTPIYITTDERKQLAEADMGDDKQLETQRDIFVFQCMIGCRVSDLYKMTYANIIGDCIEYVPRKTRDDRVVTVSVPLIGAAKELIRKYLDENRGTLFPFISEQKYNVYIKAAFRKAGLTRMVTTIDQRTRQNVQVPICDLASSHMARRTFIGNVYKSVKDPAIVGAMSGHKDLSLIHI
;
A
#
# COMPACT_ATOMS: atom_id res chain seq x y z
N MET A 1 -38.83 12.02 19.72
CA MET A 1 -37.52 12.59 20.09
C MET A 1 -36.45 11.51 20.03
N ALA A 2 -35.43 11.74 19.27
CA ALA A 2 -34.24 10.90 19.29
C ALA A 2 -33.56 11.02 20.67
N LYS A 3 -33.04 9.92 21.21
CA LYS A 3 -32.37 9.92 22.51
C LYS A 3 -30.98 9.33 22.36
N VAL A 4 -29.98 10.03 22.88
CA VAL A 4 -28.58 9.56 22.89
C VAL A 4 -28.16 9.22 24.31
N THR A 5 -27.50 8.08 24.49
CA THR A 5 -26.91 7.68 25.77
C THR A 5 -25.45 7.27 25.58
N TYR A 6 -24.66 7.40 26.64
CA TYR A 6 -23.24 7.04 26.64
C TYR A 6 -23.04 5.57 27.08
N VAL A 7 -22.04 4.92 26.49
CA VAL A 7 -21.58 3.58 26.92
C VAL A 7 -20.08 3.51 26.74
N LEU A 8 -19.37 3.09 27.78
CA LEU A 8 -17.94 2.87 27.67
C LEU A 8 -17.64 1.56 26.92
N ALA A 9 -16.69 1.57 26.01
CA ALA A 9 -16.22 0.36 25.32
C ALA A 9 -15.50 -0.59 26.28
N GLN A 10 -15.48 -1.89 25.97
CA GLN A 10 -14.80 -2.88 26.81
C GLN A 10 -13.28 -2.87 26.59
N GLY A 11 -12.80 -2.52 25.38
CA GLY A 11 -11.38 -2.46 25.04
C GLY A 11 -10.72 -1.17 25.52
N GLU A 12 -9.41 -1.24 25.78
CA GLU A 12 -8.55 -0.12 26.17
C GLU A 12 -7.51 0.15 25.07
N ASN A 13 -7.09 1.40 24.94
CA ASN A 13 -5.97 1.79 24.09
C ASN A 13 -4.63 1.56 24.84
N SER A 14 -3.51 1.87 24.18
CA SER A 14 -2.17 1.75 24.76
C SER A 14 -1.92 2.65 26.00
N ALA A 15 -2.79 3.63 26.24
CA ALA A 15 -2.74 4.53 27.40
C ALA A 15 -3.68 4.07 28.53
N GLY A 16 -4.36 2.92 28.42
CA GLY A 16 -5.31 2.41 29.41
C GLY A 16 -6.67 3.13 29.41
N GLU A 17 -6.96 3.91 28.38
CA GLU A 17 -8.25 4.60 28.24
C GLU A 17 -9.23 3.76 27.39
N SER A 18 -10.51 3.78 27.74
CA SER A 18 -11.61 3.18 26.96
C SER A 18 -12.36 4.23 26.17
N GLN A 19 -12.81 3.86 24.97
CA GLN A 19 -13.55 4.75 24.11
C GLN A 19 -15.00 4.89 24.56
N VAL A 20 -15.51 6.13 24.61
CA VAL A 20 -16.94 6.38 24.83
C VAL A 20 -17.69 6.15 23.52
N ASN A 21 -18.75 5.35 23.58
CA ASN A 21 -19.65 5.14 22.43
C ASN A 21 -20.99 5.77 22.72
N PHE A 22 -21.65 6.28 21.68
CA PHE A 22 -23.05 6.68 21.73
C PHE A 22 -23.96 5.50 21.37
N ARG A 23 -25.08 5.38 22.11
CA ARG A 23 -26.26 4.62 21.68
C ARG A 23 -27.32 5.63 21.28
N VAL A 24 -27.61 5.68 20.00
CA VAL A 24 -28.60 6.59 19.40
C VAL A 24 -29.88 5.81 19.17
N TYR A 25 -30.95 6.23 19.84
CA TYR A 25 -32.29 5.68 19.67
C TYR A 25 -33.04 6.55 18.67
N VAL A 26 -33.10 6.11 17.42
CA VAL A 26 -33.73 6.83 16.32
C VAL A 26 -35.26 6.60 16.31
N SER A 27 -35.67 5.35 16.60
CA SER A 27 -37.04 4.93 16.77
C SER A 27 -37.16 3.78 17.79
N ARG A 28 -38.34 3.23 18.01
CA ARG A 28 -38.52 2.04 18.88
C ARG A 28 -37.73 0.82 18.35
N GLU A 29 -37.59 0.71 17.05
CA GLU A 29 -36.95 -0.43 16.37
C GLU A 29 -35.52 -0.13 15.92
N LEU A 30 -35.17 1.13 15.62
CA LEU A 30 -33.89 1.51 15.10
C LEU A 30 -32.98 2.07 16.19
N ARG A 31 -31.96 1.30 16.54
CA ARG A 31 -30.91 1.67 17.50
C ARG A 31 -29.53 1.53 16.85
N VAL A 32 -28.74 2.59 16.89
CA VAL A 32 -27.42 2.61 16.29
C VAL A 32 -26.37 2.88 17.37
N ARG A 33 -25.27 2.11 17.33
CA ARG A 33 -24.11 2.33 18.19
C ARG A 33 -22.97 2.88 17.37
N VAL A 34 -22.39 4.00 17.83
CA VAL A 34 -21.31 4.69 17.11
C VAL A 34 -20.23 5.18 18.08
N PRO A 35 -18.94 5.10 17.73
CA PRO A 35 -17.86 5.62 18.54
C PRO A 35 -17.87 7.15 18.56
N SER A 36 -17.65 7.75 19.74
CA SER A 36 -17.58 9.21 19.90
C SER A 36 -16.23 9.82 19.47
N GLY A 37 -15.19 9.01 19.33
CA GLY A 37 -13.81 9.49 19.16
C GLY A 37 -13.16 10.02 20.43
N ILE A 38 -13.85 10.01 21.58
CA ILE A 38 -13.35 10.50 22.87
C ILE A 38 -12.99 9.31 23.76
N TRP A 39 -11.79 9.35 24.36
CA TRP A 39 -11.22 8.31 25.20
C TRP A 39 -11.13 8.79 26.65
N VAL A 40 -11.47 7.93 27.61
CA VAL A 40 -11.51 8.25 29.03
C VAL A 40 -10.97 7.09 29.85
N ASP A 41 -10.18 7.38 30.88
CA ASP A 41 -9.76 6.37 31.86
C ASP A 41 -11.01 5.73 32.50
N ARG A 42 -11.07 4.42 32.52
CA ARG A 42 -12.18 3.65 33.09
C ARG A 42 -12.46 3.99 34.57
N LYS A 43 -11.45 4.33 35.31
CA LYS A 43 -11.57 4.77 36.73
C LYS A 43 -12.33 6.08 36.84
N ARG A 44 -12.33 6.90 35.80
CA ARG A 44 -13.06 8.17 35.73
C ARG A 44 -14.47 8.03 35.14
N TRP A 45 -14.92 6.81 34.88
CA TRP A 45 -16.27 6.56 34.38
C TRP A 45 -17.24 6.23 35.52
N GLY A 46 -18.27 7.03 35.69
CA GLY A 46 -19.21 6.92 36.79
C GLY A 46 -20.38 5.96 36.58
N LYS A 47 -21.02 5.52 37.63
CA LYS A 47 -22.21 4.63 37.56
C LYS A 47 -23.37 5.22 36.79
N LYS A 48 -23.45 6.53 36.61
CA LYS A 48 -24.47 7.23 35.83
C LYS A 48 -24.14 7.30 34.33
N ASN A 49 -23.17 6.54 33.86
CA ASN A 49 -22.65 6.58 32.49
C ASN A 49 -22.20 7.99 32.06
N ASP A 50 -21.46 8.67 32.92
CA ASP A 50 -20.88 10.00 32.67
C ASP A 50 -19.46 10.06 33.27
N ILE A 51 -18.68 11.06 32.86
CA ILE A 51 -17.32 11.27 33.35
C ILE A 51 -17.37 11.82 34.76
N ASN A 52 -16.70 11.14 35.70
CA ASN A 52 -16.50 11.63 37.09
C ASN A 52 -15.41 12.69 37.09
N ILE A 53 -15.79 13.90 37.47
CA ILE A 53 -14.87 15.04 37.58
C ILE A 53 -14.37 15.13 39.01
N PRO A 54 -13.04 15.15 39.23
CA PRO A 54 -12.48 15.36 40.58
C PRO A 54 -12.80 16.76 41.10
N ASN A 55 -12.97 16.86 42.43
CA ASN A 55 -13.26 18.16 43.08
C ASN A 55 -12.02 19.07 43.18
N THR A 56 -10.83 18.48 43.14
CA THR A 56 -9.56 19.21 43.23
C THR A 56 -9.26 19.94 41.93
N PRO A 57 -9.03 21.26 41.89
CA PRO A 57 -8.60 21.99 40.73
C PRO A 57 -7.25 21.48 40.20
N GLY A 58 -7.07 21.44 38.88
CA GLY A 58 -5.83 21.01 38.24
C GLY A 58 -6.04 20.61 36.79
N GLU A 59 -4.96 20.37 36.06
CA GLU A 59 -4.96 20.04 34.62
C GLU A 59 -5.84 18.83 34.30
N GLU A 60 -5.83 17.80 35.16
CA GLU A 60 -6.67 16.61 34.96
C GLU A 60 -8.16 16.95 35.02
N ARG A 61 -8.56 17.78 35.98
CA ARG A 61 -9.95 18.25 36.06
C ARG A 61 -10.38 19.00 34.83
N ASP A 62 -9.54 19.92 34.34
CA ASP A 62 -9.84 20.76 33.20
C ASP A 62 -9.92 19.93 31.92
N ALA A 63 -9.03 18.96 31.76
CA ALA A 63 -9.07 18.02 30.64
C ALA A 63 -10.35 17.16 30.64
N LEU A 64 -10.78 16.65 31.81
CA LEU A 64 -12.00 15.86 31.93
C LEU A 64 -13.27 16.70 31.72
N LEU A 65 -13.27 17.97 32.17
CA LEU A 65 -14.35 18.91 31.92
C LEU A 65 -14.47 19.19 30.42
N ALA A 66 -13.36 19.41 29.71
CA ALA A 66 -13.33 19.59 28.26
C ALA A 66 -13.86 18.37 27.52
N LYS A 67 -13.43 17.16 27.91
CA LYS A 67 -13.94 15.90 27.33
C LYS A 67 -15.46 15.77 27.55
N ARG A 68 -15.95 16.10 28.75
CA ARG A 68 -17.39 16.05 29.09
C ARG A 68 -18.22 17.07 28.32
N ALA A 69 -17.71 18.30 28.18
CA ALA A 69 -18.36 19.33 27.38
C ALA A 69 -18.47 18.92 25.93
N LYS A 70 -17.40 18.34 25.37
CA LYS A 70 -17.39 17.84 23.99
C LYS A 70 -18.37 16.69 23.75
N LEU A 71 -18.51 15.78 24.72
CA LEU A 71 -19.53 14.71 24.63
C LEU A 71 -20.96 15.28 24.61
N LYS A 72 -21.25 16.31 25.41
CA LYS A 72 -22.55 16.97 25.41
C LYS A 72 -22.84 17.67 24.08
N GLU A 73 -21.86 18.44 23.56
CA GLU A 73 -21.97 19.07 22.24
C GLU A 73 -22.31 18.05 21.14
N LEU A 74 -21.64 16.90 21.13
CA LEU A 74 -21.92 15.82 20.18
C LEU A 74 -23.32 15.25 20.32
N VAL A 75 -23.84 15.09 21.55
CA VAL A 75 -25.20 14.64 21.79
C VAL A 75 -26.21 15.61 21.20
N ASP A 76 -26.08 16.90 21.49
CA ASP A 76 -27.00 17.94 21.01
C ASP A 76 -27.02 17.98 19.46
N VAL A 77 -25.84 17.87 18.82
CA VAL A 77 -25.73 17.81 17.36
C VAL A 77 -26.38 16.56 16.79
N ILE A 78 -26.18 15.39 17.42
CA ILE A 78 -26.76 14.12 16.95
C ILE A 78 -28.30 14.17 17.08
N GLU A 79 -28.82 14.58 18.24
CA GLU A 79 -30.25 14.65 18.50
C GLU A 79 -30.93 15.63 17.51
N THR A 80 -30.39 16.83 17.36
CA THR A 80 -30.91 17.82 16.40
C THR A 80 -30.85 17.32 14.95
N SER A 81 -29.74 16.69 14.55
CA SER A 81 -29.59 16.21 13.16
C SER A 81 -30.48 15.01 12.86
N VAL A 82 -30.70 14.12 13.84
CA VAL A 82 -31.61 12.98 13.71
C VAL A 82 -33.07 13.45 13.68
N GLU A 83 -33.42 14.47 14.43
CA GLU A 83 -34.76 15.05 14.39
C GLU A 83 -35.08 15.75 13.07
N ALA A 84 -34.09 16.48 12.53
CA ALA A 84 -34.20 17.19 11.25
C ALA A 84 -34.20 16.26 10.01
N ALA A 85 -33.87 14.99 10.17
CA ALA A 85 -33.89 14.04 9.06
C ALA A 85 -35.35 13.67 8.69
N ASP A 86 -35.76 13.96 7.45
CA ASP A 86 -37.09 13.65 6.94
C ASP A 86 -37.33 12.13 6.86
N ASP A 87 -36.31 11.37 6.46
CA ASP A 87 -36.32 9.92 6.44
C ASP A 87 -35.37 9.35 7.49
N LYS A 88 -35.91 8.67 8.49
CA LYS A 88 -35.15 8.07 9.59
C LYS A 88 -34.29 6.86 9.15
N SER A 89 -34.55 6.28 7.99
CA SER A 89 -33.81 5.15 7.45
C SER A 89 -32.38 5.52 7.02
N ILE A 90 -32.13 6.80 6.73
CA ILE A 90 -30.80 7.30 6.39
C ILE A 90 -29.86 7.38 7.60
N VAL A 91 -30.39 7.30 8.83
CA VAL A 91 -29.58 7.38 10.05
C VAL A 91 -28.88 6.05 10.29
N THR A 92 -27.86 5.80 9.48
CA THR A 92 -26.97 4.64 9.61
C THR A 92 -25.79 4.95 10.51
N ARG A 93 -25.06 3.90 10.88
CA ARG A 93 -23.79 4.06 11.62
C ARG A 93 -22.81 4.97 10.86
N GLU A 94 -22.66 4.78 9.57
CA GLU A 94 -21.76 5.58 8.73
C GLU A 94 -22.19 7.06 8.68
N TRP A 95 -23.48 7.31 8.62
CA TRP A 95 -24.03 8.66 8.65
C TRP A 95 -23.68 9.37 9.98
N LEU A 96 -23.87 8.67 11.12
CA LEU A 96 -23.53 9.19 12.44
C LEU A 96 -22.03 9.40 12.63
N GLU A 97 -21.19 8.46 12.19
CA GLU A 97 -19.72 8.61 12.22
C GLU A 97 -19.26 9.84 11.43
N LYS A 98 -19.88 10.08 10.27
CA LYS A 98 -19.59 11.27 9.45
C LYS A 98 -20.03 12.57 10.14
N LEU A 99 -21.17 12.57 10.80
CA LEU A 99 -21.68 13.70 11.57
C LEU A 99 -20.75 14.02 12.76
N ILE A 100 -20.40 13.01 13.56
CA ILE A 100 -19.48 13.14 14.71
C ILE A 100 -18.13 13.68 14.26
N ARG A 101 -17.58 13.15 13.18
CA ARG A 101 -16.30 13.60 12.63
C ARG A 101 -16.33 15.07 12.21
N ARG A 102 -17.43 15.53 11.61
CA ARG A 102 -17.62 16.94 11.26
C ARG A 102 -17.68 17.86 12.49
N THR A 103 -18.31 17.41 13.56
CA THR A 103 -18.46 18.20 14.80
C THR A 103 -17.17 18.21 15.62
N LEU A 104 -16.45 17.11 15.69
CA LEU A 104 -15.14 17.05 16.38
C LEU A 104 -14.07 17.92 15.70
N ARG A 105 -14.23 18.12 14.38
CA ARG A 105 -13.37 18.98 13.57
C ARG A 105 -14.25 19.99 12.84
N PRO A 106 -14.77 21.02 13.55
CA PRO A 106 -15.54 22.08 12.90
C PRO A 106 -14.66 22.75 11.85
N LYS A 107 -15.22 22.91 10.65
CA LYS A 107 -14.59 23.78 9.65
C LYS A 107 -14.47 25.16 10.29
N THR A 108 -13.27 25.58 10.57
CA THR A 108 -12.97 26.95 10.97
C THR A 108 -13.28 27.84 9.76
N THR A 109 -14.49 28.34 9.70
CA THR A 109 -14.88 29.41 8.78
C THR A 109 -14.61 30.69 9.51
N THR A 110 -13.53 31.35 9.17
CA THR A 110 -13.25 32.79 9.21
C THR A 110 -11.78 33.05 9.50
N VAL A 111 -10.99 33.14 8.48
CA VAL A 111 -9.90 34.07 8.27
C VAL A 111 -9.78 34.19 6.76
N GLU A 112 -9.59 35.39 6.21
CA GLU A 112 -9.32 35.59 4.78
C GLU A 112 -8.33 34.52 4.30
N ASP A 113 -8.84 33.48 3.66
CA ASP A 113 -8.06 32.36 3.19
C ASP A 113 -7.10 32.87 2.12
N LYS A 114 -5.86 33.11 2.47
CA LYS A 114 -4.79 32.94 1.50
C LYS A 114 -5.00 31.56 0.92
N LYS A 115 -5.55 31.48 -0.31
CA LYS A 115 -5.77 30.21 -1.02
C LYS A 115 -4.45 29.47 -1.05
N ILE A 116 -4.30 28.50 -0.16
CA ILE A 116 -3.12 27.65 -0.14
C ILE A 116 -3.20 26.84 -1.43
N GLY A 117 -2.17 26.94 -2.28
CA GLY A 117 -2.13 26.25 -3.55
C GLY A 117 -2.13 24.74 -3.39
N PHE A 118 -2.43 24.01 -4.46
CA PHE A 118 -2.52 22.55 -4.48
C PHE A 118 -1.25 21.88 -3.92
N PHE A 119 -0.07 22.28 -4.39
CA PHE A 119 1.19 21.62 -4.01
C PHE A 119 1.64 21.91 -2.57
N PRO A 120 1.52 23.09 -1.99
CA PRO A 120 1.72 23.30 -0.57
C PRO A 120 0.85 22.41 0.32
N LEU A 121 -0.41 22.13 -0.07
CA LEU A 121 -1.28 21.18 0.64
C LEU A 121 -0.78 19.73 0.55
N THR A 122 -0.11 19.36 -0.55
CA THR A 122 0.55 18.03 -0.63
C THR A 122 1.73 17.91 0.31
N ASP A 123 2.46 18.97 0.54
CA ASP A 123 3.58 19.00 1.49
C ASP A 123 3.06 18.93 2.94
N GLU A 124 1.97 19.62 3.25
CA GLU A 124 1.28 19.55 4.54
C GLU A 124 0.73 18.15 4.80
N TYR A 125 0.11 17.51 3.80
CA TYR A 125 -0.35 16.12 3.89
C TYR A 125 0.79 15.16 4.26
N LEU A 126 1.94 15.29 3.61
CA LEU A 126 3.11 14.46 3.89
C LEU A 126 3.72 14.72 5.29
N ALA A 127 3.60 15.95 5.79
CA ALA A 127 4.12 16.32 7.10
C ALA A 127 3.21 15.85 8.26
N THR A 128 1.90 15.89 8.05
CA THR A 128 0.91 15.66 9.13
C THR A 128 0.32 14.27 9.13
N HIS A 129 0.24 13.60 7.98
CA HIS A 129 -0.35 12.28 7.84
C HIS A 129 0.70 11.19 8.03
N LYS A 130 0.51 10.32 9.04
CA LYS A 130 1.43 9.22 9.33
C LYS A 130 1.43 8.17 8.21
N LEU A 131 2.34 8.32 7.27
CA LEU A 131 2.54 7.38 6.17
C LEU A 131 3.82 6.56 6.38
N SER A 132 3.80 5.30 5.93
CA SER A 132 5.04 4.52 5.83
C SER A 132 5.98 5.15 4.79
N GLU A 133 7.31 4.94 4.93
CA GLU A 133 8.30 5.43 3.95
C GLU A 133 7.97 5.07 2.49
N SER A 134 7.44 3.87 2.27
CA SER A 134 7.03 3.43 0.94
C SER A 134 5.86 4.26 0.40
N ARG A 135 4.86 4.53 1.22
CA ARG A 135 3.71 5.38 0.84
C ARG A 135 4.14 6.81 0.57
N VAL A 136 5.05 7.37 1.38
CA VAL A 136 5.64 8.69 1.14
C VAL A 136 6.36 8.72 -0.23
N LYS A 137 7.18 7.72 -0.53
CA LYS A 137 7.87 7.62 -1.84
C LYS A 137 6.87 7.57 -3.01
N HIS A 138 5.81 6.77 -2.88
CA HIS A 138 4.78 6.65 -3.91
C HIS A 138 3.95 7.94 -4.05
N PHE A 139 3.61 8.60 -2.95
CA PHE A 139 2.90 9.87 -3.00
C PHE A 139 3.76 10.98 -3.64
N ASN A 140 5.06 11.03 -3.35
CA ASN A 140 6.00 11.93 -4.03
C ASN A 140 6.09 11.68 -5.55
N VAL A 141 5.88 10.44 -6.02
CA VAL A 141 5.75 10.15 -7.46
C VAL A 141 4.47 10.80 -8.01
N LEU A 142 3.34 10.66 -7.32
CA LEU A 142 2.08 11.31 -7.69
C LEU A 142 2.24 12.83 -7.79
N VAL A 143 2.84 13.47 -6.77
CA VAL A 143 3.04 14.94 -6.75
C VAL A 143 3.87 15.41 -7.95
N ARG A 144 4.98 14.73 -8.26
CA ARG A 144 5.78 15.08 -9.44
C ARG A 144 5.00 14.90 -10.74
N THR A 145 4.20 13.86 -10.83
CA THR A 145 3.38 13.59 -12.00
C THR A 145 2.28 14.64 -12.17
N LEU A 146 1.65 15.06 -11.08
CA LEU A 146 0.66 16.17 -11.11
C LEU A 146 1.31 17.51 -11.50
N LYS A 147 2.55 17.78 -11.07
CA LYS A 147 3.30 18.96 -11.52
C LYS A 147 3.53 18.94 -13.04
N ARG A 148 3.95 17.80 -13.61
CA ARG A 148 4.10 17.65 -15.06
C ARG A 148 2.77 17.78 -15.80
N TYR A 149 1.70 17.19 -15.24
CA TYR A 149 0.36 17.35 -15.79
C TYR A 149 -0.06 18.82 -15.83
N GLU A 150 0.17 19.59 -14.78
CA GLU A 150 -0.12 21.03 -14.77
C GLU A 150 0.67 21.77 -15.86
N LEU A 151 1.97 21.49 -16.02
CA LEU A 151 2.80 22.06 -17.07
C LEU A 151 2.29 21.67 -18.45
N TYR A 152 1.94 20.41 -18.68
CA TYR A 152 1.36 19.95 -19.93
C TYR A 152 0.06 20.68 -20.28
N ARG A 153 -0.84 20.84 -19.30
CA ARG A 153 -2.09 21.60 -19.51
C ARG A 153 -1.85 23.08 -19.80
N LYS A 154 -0.76 23.67 -19.30
CA LYS A 154 -0.36 25.05 -19.61
C LYS A 154 0.06 25.26 -21.04
N LEU A 155 0.43 24.22 -21.79
CA LEU A 155 0.70 24.33 -23.23
C LEU A 155 -0.54 24.76 -24.02
N SER A 156 -1.71 24.24 -23.65
CA SER A 156 -2.99 24.59 -24.27
C SER A 156 -3.71 25.73 -23.55
N ASN A 157 -3.54 25.87 -22.25
CA ASN A 157 -4.15 26.93 -21.43
C ASN A 157 -3.13 27.49 -20.45
N ARG A 158 -2.45 28.57 -20.79
CA ARG A 158 -1.40 29.20 -19.98
C ARG A 158 -1.82 29.55 -18.56
N ARG A 159 -3.13 29.74 -18.30
CA ARG A 159 -3.68 30.07 -16.98
C ARG A 159 -4.09 28.84 -16.18
N PHE A 160 -3.88 27.64 -16.71
CA PHE A 160 -4.25 26.42 -15.98
C PHE A 160 -3.42 26.26 -14.71
N VAL A 161 -4.08 26.07 -13.59
CA VAL A 161 -3.49 25.76 -12.29
C VAL A 161 -4.34 24.68 -11.64
N LEU A 162 -3.70 23.67 -11.09
CA LEU A 162 -4.40 22.70 -10.24
C LEU A 162 -4.85 23.40 -8.96
N ASP A 163 -6.15 23.36 -8.71
CA ASP A 163 -6.77 23.90 -7.51
C ASP A 163 -7.66 22.82 -6.88
N VAL A 164 -7.44 22.52 -5.59
CA VAL A 164 -8.20 21.50 -4.86
C VAL A 164 -9.71 21.74 -4.86
N HIS A 165 -10.14 22.99 -5.05
CA HIS A 165 -11.54 23.38 -5.07
C HIS A 165 -12.23 23.14 -6.43
N THR A 166 -11.45 23.01 -7.52
CA THR A 166 -11.98 22.98 -8.89
C THR A 166 -11.70 21.68 -9.66
N VAL A 167 -10.87 20.78 -9.12
CA VAL A 167 -10.68 19.46 -9.73
C VAL A 167 -12.03 18.74 -9.84
N SER A 168 -12.35 18.31 -11.05
CA SER A 168 -13.60 17.66 -11.42
C SER A 168 -13.38 16.23 -11.90
N PRO A 169 -14.44 15.39 -12.06
CA PRO A 169 -14.33 14.10 -12.73
C PRO A 169 -13.64 14.18 -14.10
N THR A 170 -13.94 15.20 -14.90
CA THR A 170 -13.28 15.44 -16.20
C THR A 170 -11.78 15.69 -16.03
N THR A 171 -11.36 16.40 -14.98
CA THR A 171 -9.94 16.60 -14.67
C THR A 171 -9.25 15.26 -14.33
N LEU A 172 -9.95 14.35 -13.65
CA LEU A 172 -9.43 13.01 -13.33
C LEU A 172 -9.28 12.15 -14.58
N ASP A 173 -10.23 12.21 -15.51
CA ASP A 173 -10.15 11.53 -16.81
C ASP A 173 -8.98 12.05 -17.65
N ASP A 174 -8.86 13.38 -17.77
CA ASP A 174 -7.76 14.04 -18.47
C ASP A 174 -6.40 13.66 -17.86
N PHE A 175 -6.31 13.58 -16.53
CA PHE A 175 -5.10 13.12 -15.86
C PHE A 175 -4.82 11.64 -16.17
N GLY A 176 -5.85 10.80 -16.22
CA GLY A 176 -5.72 9.40 -16.63
C GLY A 176 -5.17 9.26 -18.06
N VAL A 177 -5.68 10.06 -18.99
CA VAL A 177 -5.19 10.11 -20.39
C VAL A 177 -3.73 10.58 -20.45
N PHE A 178 -3.38 11.63 -19.67
CA PHE A 178 -2.00 12.10 -19.57
C PHE A 178 -1.06 10.99 -19.11
N LEU A 179 -1.43 10.23 -18.06
CA LEU A 179 -0.64 9.12 -17.53
C LEU A 179 -0.35 8.04 -18.58
N MET A 180 -1.32 7.76 -19.45
CA MET A 180 -1.18 6.76 -20.53
C MET A 180 -0.28 7.27 -21.66
N LYS A 181 -0.35 8.56 -21.97
CA LYS A 181 0.40 9.22 -23.05
C LYS A 181 1.74 9.82 -22.60
N GLU A 182 2.12 9.65 -21.34
CA GLU A 182 3.33 10.27 -20.78
C GLU A 182 4.62 9.98 -21.59
N PRO A 183 4.83 8.78 -22.20
CA PRO A 183 5.97 8.53 -23.07
C PRO A 183 5.96 9.37 -24.35
N ASP A 184 4.80 9.52 -25.00
CA ASP A 184 4.65 10.29 -26.23
C ASP A 184 4.83 11.79 -25.93
N ILE A 185 4.25 12.26 -24.82
CA ILE A 185 4.41 13.64 -24.35
C ILE A 185 5.88 13.95 -24.04
N PHE A 186 6.65 12.99 -23.54
CA PHE A 186 8.09 13.16 -23.33
C PHE A 186 8.83 13.36 -24.66
N ASP A 187 8.45 12.61 -25.69
CA ASP A 187 9.08 12.68 -27.00
C ASP A 187 8.73 14.00 -27.73
N GLU A 188 7.51 14.52 -27.52
CA GLU A 188 7.02 15.78 -28.10
C GLU A 188 7.45 17.04 -27.31
N HIS A 189 7.50 16.93 -25.98
CA HIS A 189 7.70 18.01 -25.03
C HIS A 189 8.74 17.67 -23.95
N PRO A 190 10.00 17.41 -24.32
CA PRO A 190 11.05 17.04 -23.36
C PRO A 190 11.31 18.12 -22.30
N GLU A 191 11.05 19.39 -22.61
CA GLU A 191 11.21 20.53 -21.70
C GLU A 191 10.42 20.39 -20.40
N LEU A 192 9.26 19.74 -20.44
CA LEU A 192 8.45 19.47 -19.24
C LEU A 192 9.16 18.58 -18.24
N TYR A 193 10.01 17.70 -18.73
CA TYR A 193 10.78 16.72 -17.95
C TYR A 193 12.15 17.26 -17.50
N ASP A 194 12.63 18.34 -18.11
CA ASP A 194 13.76 19.11 -17.64
C ASP A 194 13.36 19.91 -16.40
N GLU A 195 12.16 20.51 -16.40
CA GLU A 195 11.61 21.25 -15.26
C GLU A 195 11.19 20.32 -14.11
N VAL A 196 10.47 19.23 -14.42
CA VAL A 196 10.01 18.25 -13.42
C VAL A 196 10.45 16.83 -13.86
N PRO A 197 11.64 16.38 -13.47
CA PRO A 197 12.17 15.08 -13.90
C PRO A 197 11.27 13.90 -13.54
N TYR A 198 11.12 12.97 -14.48
CA TYR A 198 10.36 11.72 -14.27
C TYR A 198 10.92 10.90 -13.11
N ALA A 199 12.23 10.71 -13.08
CA ALA A 199 12.93 10.06 -12.00
C ALA A 199 14.06 10.97 -11.49
N ARG A 200 14.24 11.04 -10.16
CA ARG A 200 15.41 11.73 -9.63
C ARG A 200 16.67 11.04 -10.16
N PRO A 201 17.62 11.78 -10.76
CA PRO A 201 18.88 11.21 -11.17
C PRO A 201 19.56 10.55 -9.96
N LYS A 202 19.89 9.26 -10.06
CA LYS A 202 20.72 8.61 -9.06
C LYS A 202 22.13 9.13 -9.24
N VAL A 203 22.52 10.11 -8.47
CA VAL A 203 23.91 10.56 -8.39
C VAL A 203 24.72 9.40 -7.81
N ARG A 204 25.37 8.64 -8.68
CA ARG A 204 26.40 7.68 -8.28
C ARG A 204 27.69 8.46 -8.13
N LYS A 205 28.29 8.45 -6.94
CA LYS A 205 29.44 9.27 -6.56
C LYS A 205 30.63 9.23 -7.54
N ASN A 206 30.73 8.24 -8.44
CA ASN A 206 31.91 8.06 -9.33
C ASN A 206 31.54 7.63 -10.78
N LEU A 207 30.31 7.81 -11.25
CA LEU A 207 29.99 7.48 -12.64
C LEU A 207 29.27 8.67 -13.29
N PRO A 208 29.67 9.06 -14.51
CA PRO A 208 28.96 10.11 -15.24
C PRO A 208 27.51 9.71 -15.47
N VAL A 209 26.59 10.66 -15.26
CA VAL A 209 25.18 10.47 -15.59
C VAL A 209 25.09 10.32 -17.10
N LYS A 210 24.64 9.15 -17.58
CA LYS A 210 24.36 8.95 -19.00
C LYS A 210 23.23 9.89 -19.42
N ARG A 211 23.50 10.87 -20.25
CA ARG A 211 22.54 11.88 -20.72
C ARG A 211 21.90 11.51 -22.06
N GLY A 212 22.54 10.63 -22.86
CA GLY A 212 22.07 10.20 -24.16
C GLY A 212 21.51 8.77 -24.16
N PRO A 213 20.80 8.36 -25.24
CA PRO A 213 20.34 7.00 -25.43
C PRO A 213 21.49 5.99 -25.33
N TYR A 214 21.23 4.83 -24.74
CA TYR A 214 22.20 3.73 -24.67
C TYR A 214 21.48 2.38 -24.80
N LEU A 215 22.21 1.35 -25.25
CA LEU A 215 21.68 -0.01 -25.27
C LEU A 215 21.81 -0.64 -23.87
N ASN A 216 20.76 -1.29 -23.40
CA ASN A 216 20.81 -2.12 -22.21
C ASN A 216 21.40 -3.50 -22.51
N ALA A 217 21.54 -4.36 -21.50
CA ALA A 217 22.06 -5.72 -21.67
C ALA A 217 21.17 -6.64 -22.57
N ALA A 218 19.95 -6.24 -22.83
CA ALA A 218 19.03 -6.95 -23.73
C ALA A 218 19.05 -6.41 -25.16
N GLY A 219 19.94 -5.44 -25.47
CA GLY A 219 20.01 -4.80 -26.79
C GLY A 219 18.93 -3.75 -27.07
N GLU A 220 18.14 -3.35 -26.05
CA GLU A 220 17.10 -2.36 -26.20
C GLU A 220 17.64 -0.94 -26.00
N THR A 221 17.19 0.01 -26.82
CA THR A 221 17.54 1.43 -26.65
C THR A 221 16.81 2.00 -25.42
N VAL A 222 17.60 2.48 -24.46
CA VAL A 222 17.11 3.15 -23.26
C VAL A 222 17.38 4.65 -23.36
N ILE A 223 16.34 5.44 -23.30
CA ILE A 223 16.43 6.91 -23.22
C ILE A 223 16.33 7.28 -21.74
N PRO A 224 17.39 7.87 -21.14
CA PRO A 224 17.37 8.25 -19.74
C PRO A 224 16.28 9.28 -19.45
N GLY A 225 15.47 9.02 -18.42
CA GLY A 225 14.39 9.94 -18.04
C GLY A 225 13.09 9.76 -18.79
N ARG A 226 13.08 9.02 -19.92
CA ARG A 226 11.84 8.73 -20.64
C ARG A 226 10.89 7.89 -19.78
N PRO A 227 9.63 8.30 -19.63
CA PRO A 227 8.61 7.50 -18.95
C PRO A 227 8.43 6.14 -19.62
N LYS A 228 8.13 5.12 -18.83
CA LYS A 228 7.71 3.83 -19.38
C LYS A 228 6.23 3.86 -19.70
N GLU A 229 5.83 3.11 -20.72
CA GLU A 229 4.43 2.84 -20.98
C GLU A 229 3.72 2.28 -19.73
N ARG A 230 2.52 2.75 -19.49
CA ARG A 230 1.72 2.41 -18.31
C ARG A 230 0.37 1.84 -18.71
N GLY A 231 -0.13 0.91 -17.91
CA GLY A 231 -1.46 0.33 -18.09
C GLY A 231 -2.49 0.95 -17.14
N MET A 232 -3.75 0.58 -17.33
CA MET A 232 -4.89 1.07 -16.55
C MET A 232 -4.75 0.82 -15.06
N ASN A 233 -4.07 -0.26 -14.62
CA ASN A 233 -3.82 -0.51 -13.20
C ASN A 233 -2.96 0.58 -12.56
N TYR A 234 -2.00 1.13 -13.31
CA TYR A 234 -1.19 2.26 -12.83
C TYR A 234 -2.02 3.54 -12.71
N VAL A 235 -2.89 3.81 -13.68
CA VAL A 235 -3.82 4.94 -13.63
C VAL A 235 -4.71 4.83 -12.39
N SER A 236 -5.32 3.66 -12.19
CA SER A 236 -6.18 3.40 -11.02
C SER A 236 -5.43 3.59 -9.70
N ASP A 237 -4.19 3.12 -9.60
CA ASP A 237 -3.35 3.24 -8.41
C ASP A 237 -2.99 4.72 -8.12
N MET A 238 -2.71 5.51 -9.15
CA MET A 238 -2.49 6.95 -9.01
C MET A 238 -3.75 7.71 -8.56
N LEU A 239 -4.91 7.36 -9.11
CA LEU A 239 -6.20 7.94 -8.72
C LEU A 239 -6.61 7.52 -7.30
N ILE A 240 -6.34 6.29 -6.88
CA ILE A 240 -6.57 5.84 -5.49
C ILE A 240 -5.75 6.67 -4.50
N ARG A 241 -4.48 6.97 -4.82
CA ARG A 241 -3.63 7.84 -3.97
C ARG A 241 -4.15 9.27 -3.95
N LEU A 242 -4.57 9.80 -5.09
CA LEU A 242 -5.15 11.12 -5.19
C LEU A 242 -6.47 11.20 -4.39
N ARG A 243 -7.31 10.16 -4.46
CA ARG A 243 -8.52 10.06 -3.63
C ARG A 243 -8.20 10.09 -2.13
N SER A 244 -7.14 9.37 -1.70
CA SER A 244 -6.71 9.40 -0.29
C SER A 244 -6.31 10.80 0.17
N PHE A 245 -5.68 11.59 -0.71
CA PHE A 245 -5.37 12.98 -0.46
C PHE A 245 -6.65 13.84 -0.35
N TYR A 246 -7.62 13.66 -1.24
CA TYR A 246 -8.90 14.37 -1.17
C TYR A 246 -9.71 14.03 0.09
N VAL A 247 -9.68 12.78 0.55
CA VAL A 247 -10.27 12.40 1.85
C VAL A 247 -9.62 13.20 2.98
N TRP A 248 -8.28 13.29 3.00
CA TRP A 248 -7.58 14.07 4.00
C TRP A 248 -7.89 15.57 3.90
N LEU A 249 -7.93 16.15 2.69
CA LEU A 249 -8.31 17.55 2.47
C LEU A 249 -9.70 17.86 3.03
N ASN A 250 -10.67 16.99 2.77
CA ASN A 250 -12.04 17.14 3.27
C ASN A 250 -12.09 16.96 4.80
N ASP A 251 -11.38 15.98 5.35
CA ASP A 251 -11.35 15.69 6.79
C ASP A 251 -10.70 16.84 7.58
N ASN A 252 -9.75 17.56 6.99
CA ASN A 252 -9.08 18.71 7.63
C ASN A 252 -9.68 20.08 7.22
N GLY A 253 -10.75 20.10 6.43
CA GLY A 253 -11.48 21.31 6.10
C GLY A 253 -10.83 22.20 5.03
N HIS A 254 -9.77 21.72 4.34
CA HIS A 254 -9.09 22.47 3.27
C HIS A 254 -9.97 22.67 2.03
N THR A 255 -10.91 21.78 1.78
CA THR A 255 -11.90 21.91 0.70
C THR A 255 -13.20 21.18 1.01
N SER A 256 -14.29 21.59 0.39
CA SER A 256 -15.55 20.84 0.35
C SER A 256 -15.71 20.06 -0.96
N ASN A 257 -14.79 20.24 -1.92
CA ASN A 257 -14.80 19.53 -3.18
C ASN A 257 -14.43 18.08 -2.99
N ASP A 258 -15.23 17.17 -3.55
CA ASP A 258 -14.95 15.73 -3.60
C ASP A 258 -15.13 15.24 -5.05
N PRO A 259 -14.09 15.32 -5.88
CA PRO A 259 -14.17 14.90 -7.28
C PRO A 259 -14.40 13.40 -7.44
N PHE A 260 -14.20 12.61 -6.36
CA PHE A 260 -14.39 11.17 -6.36
C PHE A 260 -15.79 10.71 -5.92
N LYS A 261 -16.67 11.63 -5.49
CA LYS A 261 -18.01 11.28 -4.97
C LYS A 261 -18.85 10.48 -5.97
N GLN A 262 -18.75 10.86 -7.26
CA GLN A 262 -19.46 10.19 -8.36
C GLN A 262 -18.50 9.53 -9.37
N TYR A 263 -17.19 9.62 -9.12
CA TYR A 263 -16.16 9.08 -10.02
C TYR A 263 -15.79 7.64 -9.61
N LYS A 264 -16.08 6.70 -10.50
CA LYS A 264 -15.72 5.29 -10.30
C LYS A 264 -14.33 5.03 -10.86
N ILE A 265 -13.34 4.89 -9.97
CA ILE A 265 -12.00 4.43 -10.37
C ILE A 265 -12.12 3.00 -10.91
N ALA A 266 -11.51 2.76 -12.07
CA ALA A 266 -11.49 1.43 -12.67
C ALA A 266 -10.82 0.41 -11.72
N GLU A 267 -11.40 -0.79 -11.62
CA GLU A 267 -10.86 -1.86 -10.79
C GLU A 267 -9.47 -2.29 -11.25
N ILE A 268 -8.61 -2.63 -10.29
CA ILE A 268 -7.29 -3.18 -10.58
C ILE A 268 -7.48 -4.64 -10.97
N VAL A 269 -7.08 -4.98 -12.19
CA VAL A 269 -7.18 -6.33 -12.72
C VAL A 269 -5.86 -7.05 -12.51
N TYR A 270 -5.90 -8.16 -11.78
CA TYR A 270 -4.76 -9.05 -11.59
C TYR A 270 -4.94 -10.27 -12.49
N GLY A 271 -3.87 -10.65 -13.21
CA GLY A 271 -3.84 -11.92 -13.93
C GLY A 271 -3.77 -13.12 -12.98
N THR A 272 -4.05 -14.31 -13.50
CA THR A 272 -3.87 -15.56 -12.74
C THR A 272 -2.43 -15.68 -12.26
N PRO A 273 -2.21 -16.04 -10.98
CA PRO A 273 -0.86 -16.24 -10.45
C PRO A 273 -0.13 -17.35 -11.20
N ILE A 274 1.00 -17.02 -11.82
CA ILE A 274 1.85 -17.98 -12.55
C ILE A 274 2.96 -18.44 -11.63
N TYR A 275 3.18 -19.76 -11.62
CA TYR A 275 4.21 -20.43 -10.84
C TYR A 275 4.72 -21.69 -11.56
N ILE A 276 5.84 -22.24 -11.11
CA ILE A 276 6.40 -23.49 -11.63
C ILE A 276 6.00 -24.68 -10.77
N THR A 277 5.86 -25.85 -11.39
CA THR A 277 5.57 -27.10 -10.71
C THR A 277 6.78 -27.61 -9.92
N THR A 278 6.58 -28.65 -9.11
CA THR A 278 7.69 -29.32 -8.40
C THR A 278 8.70 -29.92 -9.37
N ASP A 279 8.24 -30.48 -10.50
CA ASP A 279 9.12 -31.06 -11.51
C ASP A 279 9.90 -30.00 -12.29
N GLU A 280 9.24 -28.88 -12.66
CA GLU A 280 9.92 -27.73 -13.26
C GLU A 280 10.96 -27.13 -12.29
N ARG A 281 10.68 -27.10 -10.99
CA ARG A 281 11.67 -26.66 -9.98
C ARG A 281 12.87 -27.62 -9.91
N LYS A 282 12.65 -28.94 -10.00
CA LYS A 282 13.74 -29.94 -10.07
C LYS A 282 14.55 -29.77 -11.36
N GLN A 283 13.87 -29.67 -12.50
CA GLN A 283 14.51 -29.40 -13.80
C GLN A 283 15.42 -28.15 -13.71
N LEU A 284 14.92 -27.06 -13.11
CA LEU A 284 15.70 -25.85 -12.90
C LEU A 284 16.92 -26.09 -11.99
N ALA A 285 16.74 -26.84 -10.90
CA ALA A 285 17.79 -27.15 -9.94
C ALA A 285 18.94 -27.99 -10.55
N GLU A 286 18.58 -28.92 -11.43
CA GLU A 286 19.49 -29.87 -12.05
C GLU A 286 20.12 -29.34 -13.36
N ALA A 287 19.58 -28.25 -13.91
CA ALA A 287 20.06 -27.70 -15.17
C ALA A 287 21.49 -27.20 -15.06
N ASP A 288 22.31 -27.56 -16.04
CA ASP A 288 23.69 -27.06 -16.16
C ASP A 288 23.70 -25.59 -16.53
N MET A 289 24.34 -24.76 -15.69
CA MET A 289 24.52 -23.35 -15.91
C MET A 289 25.85 -23.00 -16.63
N GLY A 290 26.60 -24.03 -17.09
CA GLY A 290 27.92 -23.86 -17.71
C GLY A 290 28.91 -23.18 -16.78
N ASP A 291 29.84 -22.45 -17.33
CA ASP A 291 30.93 -21.76 -16.58
C ASP A 291 30.44 -20.51 -15.79
N ASP A 292 29.15 -20.11 -15.93
CA ASP A 292 28.61 -18.95 -15.23
C ASP A 292 28.23 -19.32 -13.78
N LYS A 293 29.23 -19.28 -12.90
CA LYS A 293 29.03 -19.53 -11.45
C LYS A 293 28.02 -18.55 -10.81
N GLN A 294 27.95 -17.33 -11.34
CA GLN A 294 26.99 -16.34 -10.81
C GLN A 294 25.57 -16.72 -11.19
N LEU A 295 25.34 -17.19 -12.40
CA LEU A 295 24.06 -17.69 -12.86
C LEU A 295 23.61 -18.91 -12.04
N GLU A 296 24.54 -19.87 -11.82
CA GLU A 296 24.30 -21.02 -10.95
C GLU A 296 23.90 -20.61 -9.54
N THR A 297 24.64 -19.69 -8.94
CA THR A 297 24.36 -19.18 -7.60
C THR A 297 22.98 -18.54 -7.51
N GLN A 298 22.60 -17.69 -8.47
CA GLN A 298 21.31 -17.04 -8.43
C GLN A 298 20.15 -18.00 -8.75
N ARG A 299 20.37 -19.03 -9.59
CA ARG A 299 19.47 -20.14 -9.79
C ARG A 299 19.20 -20.90 -8.48
N ASP A 300 20.25 -21.24 -7.75
CA ASP A 300 20.18 -21.96 -6.48
C ASP A 300 19.43 -21.16 -5.40
N ILE A 301 19.71 -19.86 -5.31
CA ILE A 301 18.96 -18.96 -4.42
C ILE A 301 17.47 -18.92 -4.78
N PHE A 302 17.12 -18.91 -6.07
CA PHE A 302 15.73 -18.96 -6.49
C PHE A 302 15.06 -20.28 -6.15
N VAL A 303 15.76 -21.41 -6.36
CA VAL A 303 15.27 -22.77 -5.99
C VAL A 303 15.04 -22.84 -4.48
N PHE A 304 16.00 -22.33 -3.68
CA PHE A 304 15.82 -22.21 -2.23
C PHE A 304 14.61 -21.35 -1.86
N GLN A 305 14.46 -20.20 -2.48
CA GLN A 305 13.31 -19.32 -2.24
C GLN A 305 11.98 -20.00 -2.59
N CYS A 306 11.93 -20.87 -3.61
CA CYS A 306 10.77 -21.68 -3.95
C CYS A 306 10.45 -22.74 -2.86
N MET A 307 11.40 -23.11 -2.03
CA MET A 307 11.19 -24.09 -0.94
C MET A 307 10.77 -23.47 0.38
N ILE A 308 11.02 -22.17 0.58
CA ILE A 308 10.66 -21.47 1.83
C ILE A 308 9.59 -20.39 1.66
N GLY A 309 9.29 -19.97 0.44
CA GLY A 309 8.17 -19.07 0.13
C GLY A 309 8.27 -17.64 0.64
N CYS A 310 9.42 -17.20 1.14
CA CYS A 310 9.61 -15.85 1.66
C CYS A 310 9.62 -14.78 0.56
N ARG A 311 9.35 -13.52 0.93
CA ARG A 311 9.57 -12.40 0.02
C ARG A 311 11.07 -12.13 -0.15
N VAL A 312 11.49 -11.62 -1.30
CA VAL A 312 12.91 -11.30 -1.56
C VAL A 312 13.47 -10.32 -0.52
N SER A 313 12.68 -9.38 -0.04
CA SER A 313 13.09 -8.44 1.01
C SER A 313 13.36 -9.11 2.36
N ASP A 314 12.71 -10.22 2.62
CA ASP A 314 12.91 -11.03 3.83
C ASP A 314 14.09 -11.98 3.62
N LEU A 315 14.16 -12.64 2.46
CA LEU A 315 15.27 -13.52 2.06
C LEU A 315 16.64 -12.83 2.20
N TYR A 316 16.75 -11.59 1.71
CA TYR A 316 18.01 -10.82 1.72
C TYR A 316 18.51 -10.42 3.11
N LYS A 317 17.67 -10.60 4.12
CA LYS A 317 18.01 -10.36 5.53
C LYS A 317 18.27 -11.63 6.32
N MET A 318 18.05 -12.79 5.71
CA MET A 318 18.27 -14.06 6.38
C MET A 318 19.76 -14.32 6.63
N THR A 319 20.04 -14.77 7.82
CA THR A 319 21.34 -15.19 8.31
C THR A 319 21.27 -16.61 8.82
N TYR A 320 22.36 -17.21 9.21
CA TYR A 320 22.37 -18.53 9.83
C TYR A 320 21.62 -18.56 11.17
N ALA A 321 21.50 -17.42 11.87
CA ALA A 321 20.72 -17.33 13.10
C ALA A 321 19.21 -17.52 12.89
N ASN A 322 18.73 -17.45 11.65
CA ASN A 322 17.35 -17.76 11.32
C ASN A 322 17.05 -19.27 11.25
N ILE A 323 18.10 -20.13 11.27
CA ILE A 323 17.94 -21.58 11.24
C ILE A 323 17.82 -22.07 12.68
N ILE A 324 16.63 -22.56 13.04
CA ILE A 324 16.31 -23.04 14.38
C ILE A 324 15.87 -24.49 14.26
N GLY A 325 16.74 -25.40 14.70
CA GLY A 325 16.53 -26.85 14.49
C GLY A 325 16.40 -27.19 13.00
N ASP A 326 15.29 -27.79 12.65
CA ASP A 326 14.99 -28.19 11.27
C ASP A 326 14.14 -27.15 10.49
N CYS A 327 13.98 -25.95 11.02
CA CYS A 327 13.16 -24.89 10.45
C CYS A 327 13.97 -23.63 10.15
N ILE A 328 13.47 -22.81 9.25
CA ILE A 328 13.90 -21.42 9.08
C ILE A 328 12.81 -20.50 9.62
N GLU A 329 13.19 -19.59 10.52
CA GLU A 329 12.28 -18.69 11.21
C GLU A 329 12.60 -17.22 10.92
N TYR A 330 11.57 -16.44 10.64
CA TYR A 330 11.72 -15.01 10.38
C TYR A 330 10.43 -14.24 10.62
N VAL A 331 10.56 -12.94 10.89
CA VAL A 331 9.44 -12.00 10.99
C VAL A 331 9.30 -11.24 9.67
N PRO A 332 8.22 -11.41 8.90
CA PRO A 332 8.04 -10.72 7.63
C PRO A 332 7.98 -9.20 7.81
N ARG A 333 8.78 -8.46 7.02
CA ARG A 333 8.87 -7.00 7.11
C ARG A 333 7.52 -6.28 6.91
N LYS A 334 6.69 -6.75 5.97
CA LYS A 334 5.42 -6.10 5.61
C LYS A 334 4.35 -6.17 6.70
N THR A 335 4.47 -7.09 7.65
CA THR A 335 3.49 -7.31 8.72
C THR A 335 3.97 -6.88 10.10
N ARG A 336 5.15 -6.28 10.17
CA ARG A 336 5.83 -5.94 11.42
C ARG A 336 5.13 -4.84 12.21
N ASP A 337 4.49 -3.90 11.50
CA ASP A 337 3.94 -2.69 12.13
C ASP A 337 2.56 -2.91 12.78
N ASP A 338 1.81 -3.97 12.38
CA ASP A 338 0.46 -4.22 12.90
C ASP A 338 0.40 -5.36 13.94
N ARG A 339 1.07 -6.46 13.63
CA ARG A 339 1.12 -7.65 14.48
C ARG A 339 2.37 -8.45 14.13
N VAL A 340 3.24 -8.62 15.11
CA VAL A 340 4.45 -9.42 14.94
C VAL A 340 4.04 -10.90 14.89
N VAL A 341 4.16 -11.52 13.72
CA VAL A 341 3.94 -12.96 13.54
C VAL A 341 5.23 -13.56 13.02
N THR A 342 5.79 -14.51 13.76
CA THR A 342 6.92 -15.31 13.30
C THR A 342 6.43 -16.35 12.32
N VAL A 343 7.09 -16.42 11.17
CA VAL A 343 6.89 -17.48 10.16
C VAL A 343 7.96 -18.52 10.39
N SER A 344 7.56 -19.78 10.54
CA SER A 344 8.43 -20.95 10.66
C SER A 344 8.17 -21.89 9.50
N VAL A 345 9.21 -22.23 8.73
CA VAL A 345 9.11 -23.11 7.56
C VAL A 345 10.09 -24.27 7.72
N PRO A 346 9.62 -25.53 7.67
CA PRO A 346 10.50 -26.70 7.72
C PRO A 346 11.46 -26.74 6.53
N LEU A 347 12.74 -26.99 6.80
CA LEU A 347 13.79 -27.14 5.81
C LEU A 347 13.85 -28.56 5.30
N ILE A 348 13.42 -28.78 4.06
CA ILE A 348 13.57 -30.06 3.38
C ILE A 348 15.05 -30.32 3.03
N GLY A 349 15.41 -31.59 2.78
CA GLY A 349 16.80 -32.01 2.50
C GLY A 349 17.51 -31.13 1.46
N ALA A 350 16.87 -30.91 0.31
CA ALA A 350 17.44 -30.08 -0.75
C ALA A 350 17.69 -28.61 -0.32
N ALA A 351 16.84 -28.06 0.56
CA ALA A 351 17.10 -26.71 1.10
C ALA A 351 18.30 -26.70 2.03
N LYS A 352 18.47 -27.74 2.87
CA LYS A 352 19.64 -27.89 3.75
C LYS A 352 20.93 -28.07 2.95
N GLU A 353 20.89 -28.80 1.84
CA GLU A 353 22.04 -28.98 0.93
C GLU A 353 22.46 -27.65 0.31
N LEU A 354 21.52 -26.82 -0.15
CA LEU A 354 21.84 -25.47 -0.67
C LEU A 354 22.47 -24.58 0.40
N ILE A 355 21.95 -24.62 1.64
CA ILE A 355 22.55 -23.88 2.75
C ILE A 355 24.00 -24.34 2.97
N ARG A 356 24.28 -25.65 2.98
CA ARG A 356 25.65 -26.18 3.13
C ARG A 356 26.56 -25.80 1.95
N LYS A 357 26.05 -25.87 0.71
CA LYS A 357 26.79 -25.49 -0.50
C LYS A 357 27.32 -24.05 -0.43
N TYR A 358 26.55 -23.15 0.16
CA TYR A 358 26.88 -21.72 0.26
C TYR A 358 27.28 -21.28 1.66
N LEU A 359 27.64 -22.24 2.54
CA LEU A 359 28.10 -21.92 3.89
C LEU A 359 29.36 -21.07 3.85
N ASP A 360 29.31 -19.92 4.51
CA ASP A 360 30.41 -18.99 4.65
C ASP A 360 30.21 -18.21 5.96
N GLU A 361 30.99 -18.59 6.99
CA GLU A 361 30.87 -18.03 8.34
C GLU A 361 31.26 -16.54 8.41
N ASN A 362 32.05 -16.07 7.45
CA ASN A 362 32.46 -14.66 7.37
C ASN A 362 31.42 -13.76 6.69
N ARG A 363 30.39 -14.36 6.04
CA ARG A 363 29.33 -13.64 5.40
C ARG A 363 28.16 -13.41 6.36
N GLY A 364 27.77 -12.17 6.56
CA GLY A 364 26.64 -11.79 7.44
C GLY A 364 25.25 -12.15 6.90
N THR A 365 25.15 -12.85 5.74
CA THR A 365 23.91 -13.26 5.09
C THR A 365 23.95 -14.72 4.71
N LEU A 366 22.75 -15.36 4.62
CA LEU A 366 22.64 -16.79 4.31
C LEU A 366 23.22 -17.19 2.94
N PHE A 367 23.06 -16.30 1.93
CA PHE A 367 23.57 -16.51 0.56
C PHE A 367 24.29 -15.25 0.06
N PRO A 368 25.12 -15.38 -1.00
CA PRO A 368 25.77 -14.23 -1.65
C PRO A 368 24.78 -13.45 -2.52
N PHE A 369 23.99 -12.61 -1.89
CA PHE A 369 22.94 -11.84 -2.54
C PHE A 369 23.51 -10.72 -3.42
N ILE A 370 22.81 -10.43 -4.52
CA ILE A 370 23.04 -9.30 -5.40
C ILE A 370 21.82 -8.38 -5.37
N SER A 371 21.85 -7.26 -6.10
CA SER A 371 20.66 -6.39 -6.16
C SER A 371 19.45 -7.14 -6.75
N GLU A 372 18.24 -6.87 -6.22
CA GLU A 372 17.01 -7.52 -6.67
C GLU A 372 16.78 -7.39 -8.19
N GLN A 373 17.17 -6.25 -8.77
CA GLN A 373 17.07 -6.03 -10.21
C GLN A 373 17.94 -7.02 -11.00
N LYS A 374 19.22 -7.18 -10.59
CA LYS A 374 20.11 -8.17 -11.20
C LYS A 374 19.63 -9.59 -10.95
N TYR A 375 19.16 -9.89 -9.74
CA TYR A 375 18.61 -11.20 -9.39
C TYR A 375 17.47 -11.61 -10.34
N ASN A 376 16.52 -10.71 -10.61
CA ASN A 376 15.44 -10.99 -11.55
C ASN A 376 15.93 -11.20 -13.00
N VAL A 377 17.03 -10.57 -13.42
CA VAL A 377 17.64 -10.83 -14.74
C VAL A 377 18.24 -12.24 -14.77
N TYR A 378 18.96 -12.64 -13.73
CA TYR A 378 19.56 -13.98 -13.64
C TYR A 378 18.49 -15.08 -13.54
N ILE A 379 17.40 -14.87 -12.82
CA ILE A 379 16.28 -15.82 -12.77
C ILE A 379 15.76 -16.10 -14.19
N LYS A 380 15.50 -15.06 -14.99
CA LYS A 380 15.04 -15.22 -16.38
C LYS A 380 16.05 -15.98 -17.24
N ALA A 381 17.34 -15.67 -17.10
CA ALA A 381 18.40 -16.37 -17.82
C ALA A 381 18.48 -17.84 -17.42
N ALA A 382 18.40 -18.15 -16.12
CA ALA A 382 18.38 -19.54 -15.62
C ALA A 382 17.21 -20.35 -16.15
N PHE A 383 16.00 -19.75 -16.20
CA PHE A 383 14.81 -20.41 -16.78
C PHE A 383 15.01 -20.74 -18.25
N ARG A 384 15.55 -19.82 -19.06
CA ARG A 384 15.85 -20.07 -20.47
C ARG A 384 16.87 -21.18 -20.62
N LYS A 385 17.94 -21.16 -19.83
CA LYS A 385 19.00 -22.18 -19.90
C LYS A 385 18.52 -23.54 -19.45
N ALA A 386 17.60 -23.59 -18.49
CA ALA A 386 16.95 -24.82 -18.04
C ALA A 386 15.84 -25.34 -19.01
N GLY A 387 15.58 -24.65 -20.12
CA GLY A 387 14.53 -25.03 -21.07
C GLY A 387 13.08 -24.78 -20.55
N LEU A 388 12.90 -24.00 -19.50
CA LEU A 388 11.59 -23.64 -19.00
C LEU A 388 10.99 -22.49 -19.81
N THR A 389 10.48 -22.84 -21.01
CA THR A 389 9.99 -21.86 -21.99
C THR A 389 8.52 -22.06 -22.39
N ARG A 390 7.78 -22.90 -21.64
CA ARG A 390 6.36 -23.11 -21.95
C ARG A 390 5.58 -21.81 -22.00
N MET A 391 4.62 -21.75 -22.92
CA MET A 391 3.73 -20.59 -23.04
C MET A 391 2.71 -20.57 -21.90
N VAL A 392 2.46 -19.41 -21.36
CA VAL A 392 1.47 -19.17 -20.33
C VAL A 392 0.58 -17.99 -20.73
N THR A 393 -0.71 -18.14 -20.43
CA THR A 393 -1.67 -17.05 -20.65
C THR A 393 -1.59 -16.06 -19.48
N THR A 394 -1.40 -14.80 -19.80
CA THR A 394 -1.44 -13.70 -18.84
C THR A 394 -2.24 -12.52 -19.41
N ILE A 395 -2.50 -11.52 -18.61
CA ILE A 395 -3.18 -10.31 -19.04
C ILE A 395 -2.14 -9.25 -19.34
N ASP A 396 -2.17 -8.73 -20.57
CA ASP A 396 -1.43 -7.52 -20.89
C ASP A 396 -1.96 -6.34 -20.06
N GLN A 397 -1.08 -5.68 -19.31
CA GLN A 397 -1.46 -4.64 -18.36
C GLN A 397 -1.99 -3.36 -19.05
N ARG A 398 -1.67 -3.18 -20.32
CA ARG A 398 -2.04 -2.01 -21.10
C ARG A 398 -3.38 -2.23 -21.81
N THR A 399 -3.50 -3.33 -22.56
CA THR A 399 -4.69 -3.63 -23.37
C THR A 399 -5.77 -4.38 -22.59
N ARG A 400 -5.43 -4.97 -21.43
CA ARG A 400 -6.25 -5.90 -20.64
C ARG A 400 -6.69 -7.16 -21.42
N GLN A 401 -6.04 -7.45 -22.54
CA GLN A 401 -6.28 -8.64 -23.31
C GLN A 401 -5.41 -9.81 -22.85
N ASN A 402 -5.89 -11.01 -23.07
CA ASN A 402 -5.11 -12.20 -22.83
C ASN A 402 -3.99 -12.30 -23.85
N VAL A 403 -2.77 -12.49 -23.39
CA VAL A 403 -1.58 -12.69 -24.20
C VAL A 403 -0.86 -13.97 -23.78
N GLN A 404 -0.24 -14.61 -24.74
CA GLN A 404 0.61 -15.78 -24.51
C GLN A 404 2.07 -15.34 -24.48
N VAL A 405 2.76 -15.63 -23.37
CA VAL A 405 4.18 -15.31 -23.22
C VAL A 405 4.94 -16.50 -22.66
N PRO A 406 6.24 -16.68 -22.98
CA PRO A 406 7.05 -17.70 -22.34
C PRO A 406 7.17 -17.47 -20.85
N ILE A 407 7.07 -18.53 -20.04
CA ILE A 407 7.15 -18.43 -18.56
C ILE A 407 8.49 -17.81 -18.10
N CYS A 408 9.57 -18.02 -18.84
CA CYS A 408 10.88 -17.44 -18.54
C CYS A 408 10.87 -15.91 -18.56
N ASP A 409 10.00 -15.27 -19.38
CA ASP A 409 9.90 -13.82 -19.46
C ASP A 409 9.14 -13.20 -18.27
N LEU A 410 8.32 -14.00 -17.60
CA LEU A 410 7.58 -13.64 -16.39
C LEU A 410 8.32 -14.04 -15.09
N ALA A 411 9.39 -14.82 -15.22
CA ALA A 411 10.15 -15.31 -14.08
C ALA A 411 10.73 -14.16 -13.25
N SER A 412 10.53 -14.22 -11.94
CA SER A 412 10.96 -13.20 -10.99
C SER A 412 11.01 -13.76 -9.57
N SER A 413 11.67 -13.07 -8.66
CA SER A 413 11.73 -13.43 -7.24
C SER A 413 10.34 -13.63 -6.60
N HIS A 414 9.32 -12.93 -7.07
CA HIS A 414 7.96 -13.10 -6.58
C HIS A 414 7.32 -14.42 -7.05
N MET A 415 7.74 -14.95 -8.21
CA MET A 415 7.30 -16.26 -8.69
C MET A 415 7.75 -17.38 -7.75
N ALA A 416 8.94 -17.27 -7.13
CA ALA A 416 9.39 -18.26 -6.15
C ALA A 416 8.39 -18.44 -5.00
N ARG A 417 7.88 -17.32 -4.46
CA ARG A 417 6.87 -17.36 -3.41
C ARG A 417 5.54 -17.96 -3.89
N ARG A 418 5.10 -17.63 -5.11
CA ARG A 418 3.91 -18.22 -5.72
C ARG A 418 4.11 -19.73 -5.94
N THR A 419 5.31 -20.15 -6.33
CA THR A 419 5.68 -21.57 -6.49
C THR A 419 5.57 -22.33 -5.17
N PHE A 420 6.08 -21.76 -4.08
CA PHE A 420 5.91 -22.36 -2.74
C PHE A 420 4.44 -22.53 -2.40
N ILE A 421 3.66 -21.43 -2.48
CA ILE A 421 2.25 -21.43 -2.10
C ILE A 421 1.46 -22.44 -2.93
N GLY A 422 1.61 -22.41 -4.27
CA GLY A 422 0.86 -23.28 -5.17
C GLY A 422 1.20 -24.76 -4.97
N ASN A 423 2.48 -25.10 -4.80
CA ASN A 423 2.89 -26.50 -4.61
C ASN A 423 2.53 -27.03 -3.21
N VAL A 424 2.70 -26.23 -2.15
CA VAL A 424 2.29 -26.62 -0.79
C VAL A 424 0.77 -26.76 -0.72
N TYR A 425 0.01 -25.83 -1.29
CA TYR A 425 -1.45 -25.90 -1.29
C TYR A 425 -1.98 -27.14 -2.02
N LYS A 426 -1.36 -27.53 -3.14
CA LYS A 426 -1.72 -28.79 -3.85
C LYS A 426 -1.55 -30.03 -2.98
N SER A 427 -0.55 -30.04 -2.10
CA SER A 427 -0.25 -31.17 -1.23
C SER A 427 -1.11 -31.17 0.04
N VAL A 428 -1.24 -30.03 0.68
CA VAL A 428 -1.86 -29.89 2.02
C VAL A 428 -3.35 -29.58 1.92
N LYS A 429 -3.80 -28.85 0.89
CA LYS A 429 -5.19 -28.40 0.65
C LYS A 429 -5.80 -27.60 1.82
N ASP A 430 -4.97 -27.04 2.68
CA ASP A 430 -5.37 -26.22 3.82
C ASP A 430 -4.76 -24.80 3.69
N PRO A 431 -5.59 -23.78 3.40
CA PRO A 431 -5.11 -22.41 3.26
C PRO A 431 -4.54 -21.83 4.57
N ALA A 432 -4.99 -22.31 5.74
CA ALA A 432 -4.50 -21.80 7.02
C ALA A 432 -3.04 -22.23 7.26
N ILE A 433 -2.69 -23.48 6.96
CA ILE A 433 -1.31 -23.97 7.05
C ILE A 433 -0.42 -23.23 6.07
N VAL A 434 -0.85 -23.10 4.80
CA VAL A 434 -0.08 -22.37 3.77
C VAL A 434 0.08 -20.89 4.17
N GLY A 435 -0.95 -20.30 4.75
CA GLY A 435 -0.94 -18.92 5.26
C GLY A 435 0.07 -18.74 6.38
N ALA A 436 0.10 -19.64 7.36
CA ALA A 436 1.06 -19.63 8.46
C ALA A 436 2.50 -19.72 7.94
N MET A 437 2.79 -20.68 7.03
CA MET A 437 4.13 -20.87 6.44
C MET A 437 4.56 -19.75 5.51
N SER A 438 3.62 -19.05 4.89
CA SER A 438 3.92 -17.96 3.96
C SER A 438 3.75 -16.55 4.56
N GLY A 439 3.16 -16.43 5.76
CA GLY A 439 2.89 -15.14 6.40
C GLY A 439 1.84 -14.31 5.65
N HIS A 440 0.77 -14.95 5.14
CA HIS A 440 -0.40 -14.26 4.61
C HIS A 440 -1.40 -13.98 5.75
N LYS A 441 -1.89 -12.74 5.82
CA LYS A 441 -2.95 -12.35 6.75
C LYS A 441 -4.33 -12.71 6.22
N ASP A 442 -4.52 -12.57 4.92
CA ASP A 442 -5.76 -12.85 4.21
C ASP A 442 -5.63 -14.19 3.48
N LEU A 443 -6.38 -15.16 3.93
CA LEU A 443 -6.37 -16.50 3.37
C LEU A 443 -7.10 -16.58 2.02
N SER A 444 -7.95 -15.61 1.70
CA SER A 444 -8.63 -15.52 0.40
C SER A 444 -7.64 -15.38 -0.78
N LEU A 445 -6.44 -14.86 -0.51
CA LEU A 445 -5.36 -14.73 -1.48
C LEU A 445 -4.62 -16.05 -1.79
N ILE A 446 -4.92 -17.14 -1.07
CA ILE A 446 -4.27 -18.44 -1.22
C ILE A 446 -5.07 -19.36 -2.16
N HIS A 447 -6.35 -19.03 -2.39
CA HIS A 447 -7.17 -19.74 -3.37
C HIS A 447 -6.69 -19.44 -4.79
N ILE A 448 -5.81 -20.31 -5.27
CA ILE A 448 -5.25 -20.27 -6.62
C ILE A 448 -5.92 -21.33 -7.48
#